data_2c9a63b29f62d138a048b0ab89b091d3
#
_entry.id   2c9a63b29f62d138a048b0ab89b091d3
#
_cell.length_a   1.000
_cell.length_b   1.000
_cell.length_c   1.000
_cell.angle_alpha   90.00
_cell.angle_beta   90.00
_cell.angle_gamma   90.00
#
_symmetry.space_group_name_H-M   'P 1'
#
loop_
_entity.id
_entity.type
_entity.pdbx_description
1 polymer ?
#
loop_
_entity_poly.entity_id
_entity_poly.type
_entity_poly.pdbx_seq_one_letter_code
_entity_poly.pdbx_strand_id
1 'polypeptide(L)'
;MFDDRPAFGVRVHALGGVTVAEVAGELDIFAAGRIVARLDSLVQVRCPDLILDLRPVTFLDCAGLSLLCRLRNRVLERDGRLRLVIGDPRFLRLLRMVRLDDAFEVLEDLTPAIAGAAGPMAGGGGGGGDALA
;
A
#
# COMPACT_ATOMS: atom_id res chain seq x y z
N MET A 1 9.98 -4.12 32.02
CA MET A 1 9.99 -2.84 31.38
C MET A 1 9.09 -2.84 30.15
N PHE A 2 8.31 -1.81 29.98
CA PHE A 2 7.40 -1.77 28.86
C PHE A 2 8.06 -1.11 27.66
N ASP A 3 7.74 -1.61 26.51
CA ASP A 3 8.12 -0.98 25.26
C ASP A 3 7.00 -0.02 24.88
N ASP A 4 7.29 1.27 24.89
CA ASP A 4 6.29 2.29 24.57
C ASP A 4 6.01 2.42 23.08
N ARG A 5 6.75 1.71 22.24
CA ARG A 5 6.50 1.77 20.80
C ARG A 5 5.19 1.05 20.48
N PRO A 6 4.40 1.59 19.56
CA PRO A 6 3.17 0.92 19.19
C PRO A 6 3.47 -0.43 18.53
N ALA A 7 2.55 -1.38 18.66
CA ALA A 7 2.68 -2.69 18.03
C ALA A 7 2.57 -2.62 16.51
N PHE A 8 2.26 -1.46 15.97
CA PHE A 8 2.12 -1.21 14.54
C PHE A 8 2.61 0.20 14.23
N GLY A 9 2.83 0.48 12.96
CA GLY A 9 3.20 1.82 12.52
C GLY A 9 3.02 1.99 11.03
N VAL A 10 2.96 3.25 10.60
CA VAL A 10 2.89 3.60 9.19
C VAL A 10 3.97 4.64 8.91
N ARG A 11 4.79 4.38 7.91
CA ARG A 11 5.79 5.33 7.43
C ARG A 11 5.47 5.66 5.98
N VAL A 12 5.41 6.95 5.68
CA VAL A 12 5.00 7.42 4.37
C VAL A 12 6.12 8.19 3.71
N HIS A 13 6.37 7.91 2.45
CA HIS A 13 7.30 8.70 1.66
C HIS A 13 6.85 8.72 0.20
N ALA A 14 7.30 9.73 -0.52
CA ALA A 14 6.96 9.90 -1.92
C ALA A 14 8.16 9.58 -2.79
N LEU A 15 7.93 8.81 -3.84
CA LEU A 15 8.97 8.42 -4.78
C LEU A 15 8.43 8.62 -6.19
N GLY A 16 8.90 9.67 -6.86
CA GLY A 16 8.56 9.88 -8.27
C GLY A 16 7.08 10.00 -8.56
N GLY A 17 6.33 10.68 -7.74
CA GLY A 17 4.89 10.84 -7.95
C GLY A 17 4.05 9.72 -7.35
N VAL A 18 4.71 8.68 -6.82
CA VAL A 18 4.03 7.58 -6.15
C VAL A 18 4.17 7.76 -4.65
N THR A 19 3.10 7.56 -3.92
CA THR A 19 3.14 7.56 -2.46
C THR A 19 3.32 6.14 -1.97
N VAL A 20 4.32 5.91 -1.13
CA VAL A 20 4.57 4.61 -0.53
C VAL A 20 4.24 4.70 0.96
N ALA A 21 3.34 3.86 1.42
CA ALA A 21 3.01 3.74 2.83
C ALA A 21 3.47 2.37 3.31
N GLU A 22 4.51 2.37 4.15
CA GLU A 22 5.01 1.13 4.73
C GLU A 22 4.28 0.89 6.03
N VAL A 23 3.60 -0.23 6.13
CA VAL A 23 2.84 -0.61 7.32
C VAL A 23 3.58 -1.74 8.02
N ALA A 24 3.79 -1.60 9.32
CA ALA A 24 4.53 -2.58 10.11
C ALA A 24 3.73 -3.02 11.31
N GLY A 25 3.97 -4.24 11.73
CA GLY A 25 3.42 -4.80 12.96
C GLY A 25 2.15 -5.61 12.74
N GLU A 26 1.32 -5.68 13.77
CA GLU A 26 0.10 -6.49 13.73
C GLU A 26 -1.07 -5.64 13.25
N LEU A 27 -1.65 -6.06 12.15
CA LEU A 27 -2.77 -5.33 11.54
C LEU A 27 -4.08 -5.96 11.99
N ASP A 28 -4.36 -5.81 13.27
CA ASP A 28 -5.57 -6.31 13.90
C ASP A 28 -6.64 -5.20 13.99
N ILE A 29 -7.72 -5.48 14.69
CA ILE A 29 -8.84 -4.54 14.79
C ILE A 29 -8.42 -3.21 15.42
N PHE A 30 -7.50 -3.21 16.38
CA PHE A 30 -7.05 -1.99 17.02
C PHE A 30 -6.17 -1.18 16.07
N ALA A 31 -5.21 -1.83 15.42
CA ALA A 31 -4.32 -1.17 14.49
C ALA A 31 -5.09 -0.61 13.31
N ALA A 32 -6.00 -1.40 12.74
CA ALA A 32 -6.79 -0.96 11.60
C ALA A 32 -7.58 0.30 11.93
N GLY A 33 -8.20 0.34 13.11
CA GLY A 33 -8.95 1.52 13.54
C GLY A 33 -8.07 2.76 13.70
N ARG A 34 -6.80 2.58 14.09
CA ARG A 34 -5.91 3.70 14.31
C ARG A 34 -5.26 4.22 13.05
N ILE A 35 -4.97 3.35 12.08
CA ILE A 35 -4.27 3.79 10.88
C ILE A 35 -5.20 4.14 9.73
N VAL A 36 -6.49 3.81 9.83
CA VAL A 36 -7.42 4.03 8.73
C VAL A 36 -7.51 5.50 8.34
N ALA A 37 -7.56 6.40 9.31
CA ALA A 37 -7.66 7.83 9.03
C ALA A 37 -6.40 8.34 8.32
N ARG A 38 -5.24 7.84 8.73
CA ARG A 38 -3.99 8.24 8.09
C ARG A 38 -3.92 7.76 6.65
N LEU A 39 -4.29 6.51 6.40
CA LEU A 39 -4.28 5.97 5.05
C LEU A 39 -5.35 6.63 4.18
N ASP A 40 -6.54 6.89 4.74
CA ASP A 40 -7.58 7.60 4.02
C ASP A 40 -7.10 8.99 3.57
N SER A 41 -6.35 9.68 4.42
CA SER A 41 -5.86 11.01 4.06
C SER A 41 -4.90 10.98 2.88
N LEU A 42 -4.16 9.88 2.71
CA LEU A 42 -3.23 9.74 1.60
C LEU A 42 -3.92 9.57 0.24
N VAL A 43 -5.17 9.13 0.25
CA VAL A 43 -5.92 8.89 -0.98
C VAL A 43 -6.99 9.93 -1.24
N GLN A 44 -6.99 11.03 -0.49
CA GLN A 44 -7.95 12.13 -0.71
C GLN A 44 -7.52 13.11 -1.79
N VAL A 45 -6.47 12.78 -2.49
CA VAL A 45 -6.00 13.57 -3.63
C VAL A 45 -6.63 13.05 -4.90
N ARG A 46 -6.48 13.79 -5.99
CA ARG A 46 -7.00 13.37 -7.28
C ARG A 46 -6.08 12.32 -7.87
N CYS A 47 -6.66 11.24 -8.35
CA CYS A 47 -5.91 10.14 -8.98
C CYS A 47 -4.75 9.64 -8.11
N PRO A 48 -5.02 9.21 -6.87
CA PRO A 48 -3.94 8.78 -6.00
C PRO A 48 -3.21 7.56 -6.57
N ASP A 49 -1.90 7.55 -6.47
CA ASP A 49 -1.08 6.40 -6.83
C ASP A 49 -0.37 5.94 -5.55
N LEU A 50 -0.92 4.93 -4.93
CA LEU A 50 -0.47 4.47 -3.62
C LEU A 50 0.07 3.07 -3.70
N ILE A 51 1.26 2.87 -3.13
CA ILE A 51 1.81 1.55 -2.91
C ILE A 51 1.77 1.31 -1.41
N LEU A 52 1.11 0.25 -1.01
CA LEU A 52 1.04 -0.12 0.39
C LEU A 52 2.00 -1.28 0.61
N ASP A 53 3.09 -1.00 1.32
CA ASP A 53 4.12 -1.99 1.57
C ASP A 53 3.78 -2.73 2.86
N LEU A 54 3.37 -3.98 2.72
CA LEU A 54 2.94 -4.81 3.83
C LEU A 54 3.99 -5.82 4.26
N ARG A 55 5.21 -5.72 3.73
CA ARG A 55 6.26 -6.69 4.09
C ARG A 55 6.57 -6.71 5.58
N PRO A 56 6.56 -5.56 6.29
CA PRO A 56 6.80 -5.59 7.73
C PRO A 56 5.59 -5.99 8.57
N VAL A 57 4.46 -6.28 7.96
CA VAL A 57 3.27 -6.73 8.70
C VAL A 57 3.49 -8.16 9.16
N THR A 58 3.27 -8.41 10.45
CA THR A 58 3.49 -9.72 11.06
C THR A 58 2.19 -10.48 11.32
N PHE A 59 1.07 -9.77 11.26
CA PHE A 59 -0.24 -10.37 11.51
C PHE A 59 -1.32 -9.60 10.77
N LEU A 60 -2.27 -10.31 10.18
CA LEU A 60 -3.35 -9.72 9.43
C LEU A 60 -4.62 -10.53 9.67
N ASP A 61 -5.66 -9.89 10.19
CA ASP A 61 -6.96 -10.54 10.41
C ASP A 61 -8.04 -9.92 9.51
N CYS A 62 -9.29 -10.24 9.79
CA CYS A 62 -10.41 -9.73 9.00
C CYS A 62 -10.51 -8.21 9.04
N ALA A 63 -10.14 -7.58 10.16
CA ALA A 63 -10.15 -6.12 10.25
C ALA A 63 -9.10 -5.51 9.32
N GLY A 64 -7.92 -6.13 9.25
CA GLY A 64 -6.88 -5.71 8.33
C GLY A 64 -7.29 -5.89 6.87
N LEU A 65 -7.91 -7.02 6.55
CA LEU A 65 -8.45 -7.24 5.21
C LEU A 65 -9.52 -6.22 4.84
N SER A 66 -10.40 -5.90 5.78
CA SER A 66 -11.44 -4.89 5.56
C SER A 66 -10.84 -3.52 5.29
N LEU A 67 -9.76 -3.18 5.99
CA LEU A 67 -9.04 -1.94 5.77
C LEU A 67 -8.49 -1.88 4.34
N LEU A 68 -7.91 -2.97 3.87
CA LEU A 68 -7.37 -3.03 2.50
C LEU A 68 -8.48 -2.84 1.47
N CYS A 69 -9.62 -3.49 1.66
CA CYS A 69 -10.76 -3.35 0.75
C CYS A 69 -11.30 -1.92 0.75
N ARG A 70 -11.41 -1.31 1.92
CA ARG A 70 -11.86 0.07 2.05
C ARG A 70 -10.93 1.02 1.30
N LEU A 71 -9.63 0.84 1.49
CA LEU A 71 -8.64 1.69 0.86
C LEU A 71 -8.70 1.54 -0.67
N ARG A 72 -8.82 0.30 -1.15
CA ARG A 72 -8.98 0.04 -2.58
C ARG A 72 -10.18 0.77 -3.17
N ASN A 73 -11.32 0.67 -2.50
CA ASN A 73 -12.53 1.32 -2.98
C ASN A 73 -12.36 2.83 -3.07
N ARG A 74 -11.73 3.43 -2.07
CA ARG A 74 -11.50 4.87 -2.08
C ARG A 74 -10.56 5.31 -3.18
N VAL A 75 -9.52 4.53 -3.43
CA VAL A 75 -8.58 4.82 -4.51
C VAL A 75 -9.28 4.75 -5.86
N LEU A 76 -10.09 3.72 -6.07
CA LEU A 76 -10.81 3.54 -7.34
C LEU A 76 -11.88 4.62 -7.55
N GLU A 77 -12.51 5.09 -6.49
CA GLU A 77 -13.48 6.18 -6.59
C GLU A 77 -12.84 7.48 -7.08
N ARG A 78 -11.53 7.61 -6.94
CA ARG A 78 -10.79 8.79 -7.36
C ARG A 78 -9.94 8.55 -8.61
N ASP A 79 -10.25 7.49 -9.34
CA ASP A 79 -9.51 7.11 -10.54
C ASP A 79 -8.02 6.90 -10.27
N GLY A 80 -7.72 6.38 -9.11
CA GLY A 80 -6.35 6.14 -8.68
C GLY A 80 -5.91 4.71 -8.87
N ARG A 81 -4.75 4.39 -8.31
CA ARG A 81 -4.16 3.07 -8.40
C ARG A 81 -3.64 2.67 -7.04
N LEU A 82 -3.94 1.44 -6.64
CA LEU A 82 -3.42 0.87 -5.40
C LEU A 82 -2.67 -0.41 -5.72
N ARG A 83 -1.45 -0.51 -5.23
CA ARG A 83 -0.64 -1.71 -5.33
C ARG A 83 -0.20 -2.14 -3.94
N LEU A 84 -0.14 -3.45 -3.72
CA LEU A 84 0.30 -4.01 -2.46
C LEU A 84 1.64 -4.70 -2.66
N VAL A 85 2.57 -4.49 -1.73
CA VAL A 85 3.81 -5.26 -1.71
C VAL A 85 3.67 -6.28 -0.58
N ILE A 86 3.68 -7.55 -0.92
CA ILE A 86 3.50 -8.64 0.03
C ILE A 86 4.63 -9.62 -0.16
N GLY A 87 5.44 -9.79 0.88
CA GLY A 87 6.55 -10.74 0.82
C GLY A 87 6.24 -12.08 1.46
N ASP A 88 5.24 -12.14 2.33
CA ASP A 88 4.92 -13.36 3.07
C ASP A 88 3.91 -14.21 2.31
N PRO A 89 4.27 -15.43 1.92
CA PRO A 89 3.35 -16.31 1.20
C PRO A 89 2.06 -16.62 1.96
N ARG A 90 2.08 -16.53 3.29
CA ARG A 90 0.88 -16.77 4.09
C ARG A 90 -0.19 -15.71 3.83
N PHE A 91 0.22 -14.47 3.63
CA PHE A 91 -0.72 -13.38 3.33
C PHE A 91 -1.29 -13.53 1.91
N LEU A 92 -0.47 -13.96 0.97
CA LEU A 92 -0.96 -14.25 -0.38
C LEU A 92 -1.97 -15.38 -0.35
N ARG A 93 -1.70 -16.42 0.43
CA ARG A 93 -2.62 -17.54 0.59
C ARG A 93 -3.93 -17.08 1.21
N LEU A 94 -3.86 -16.21 2.21
CA LEU A 94 -5.05 -15.66 2.85
C LEU A 94 -5.91 -14.90 1.85
N LEU A 95 -5.30 -14.05 1.02
CA LEU A 95 -6.03 -13.32 -0.01
C LEU A 95 -6.73 -14.27 -0.98
N ARG A 96 -6.07 -15.37 -1.36
CA ARG A 96 -6.69 -16.37 -2.25
C ARG A 96 -7.85 -17.07 -1.57
N MET A 97 -7.71 -17.41 -0.29
CA MET A 97 -8.76 -18.10 0.46
C MET A 97 -10.03 -17.26 0.56
N VAL A 98 -9.91 -15.94 0.66
CA VAL A 98 -11.06 -15.05 0.72
C VAL A 98 -11.40 -14.45 -0.63
N ARG A 99 -10.75 -14.92 -1.70
CA ARG A 99 -11.01 -14.52 -3.08
C ARG A 99 -10.76 -13.05 -3.34
N LEU A 100 -9.73 -12.50 -2.73
CA LEU A 100 -9.33 -11.11 -2.92
C LEU A 100 -8.04 -10.98 -3.72
N ASP A 101 -7.43 -12.08 -4.13
CA ASP A 101 -6.18 -12.05 -4.86
C ASP A 101 -6.31 -11.35 -6.22
N ASP A 102 -7.47 -11.44 -6.86
CA ASP A 102 -7.71 -10.74 -8.12
C ASP A 102 -8.17 -9.29 -7.91
N ALA A 103 -8.52 -8.93 -6.68
CA ALA A 103 -8.98 -7.60 -6.38
C ALA A 103 -7.84 -6.60 -6.20
N PHE A 104 -6.63 -7.09 -6.00
CA PHE A 104 -5.48 -6.25 -5.73
C PHE A 104 -4.34 -6.54 -6.71
N GLU A 105 -3.63 -5.50 -7.08
CA GLU A 105 -2.39 -5.63 -7.82
C GLU A 105 -1.28 -5.86 -6.80
N VAL A 106 -0.67 -7.04 -6.83
CA VAL A 106 0.31 -7.46 -5.83
C VAL A 106 1.70 -7.52 -6.43
N LEU A 107 2.67 -6.95 -5.72
CA LEU A 107 4.08 -6.94 -6.10
C LEU A 107 4.88 -7.69 -5.03
N GLU A 108 6.00 -8.28 -5.43
CA GLU A 108 6.87 -8.96 -4.46
C GLU A 108 7.82 -7.98 -3.76
N ASP A 109 8.20 -6.91 -4.44
CA ASP A 109 9.03 -5.88 -3.84
C ASP A 109 8.76 -4.53 -4.52
N LEU A 110 9.41 -3.48 -4.04
CA LEU A 110 9.20 -2.13 -4.53
C LEU A 110 9.97 -1.80 -5.80
N THR A 111 11.00 -2.55 -6.13
CA THR A 111 11.92 -2.17 -7.20
C THR A 111 11.25 -1.98 -8.56
N PRO A 112 10.40 -2.89 -9.03
CA PRO A 112 9.74 -2.67 -10.32
C PRO A 112 8.81 -1.48 -10.33
N ALA A 113 8.09 -1.24 -9.22
CA ALA A 113 7.15 -0.14 -9.14
C ALA A 113 7.88 1.21 -9.10
N ILE A 114 8.97 1.30 -8.38
CA ILE A 114 9.77 2.52 -8.29
C ILE A 114 10.44 2.80 -9.63
N ALA A 115 10.98 1.80 -10.28
CA ALA A 115 11.60 1.97 -11.58
C ALA A 115 10.60 2.48 -12.61
N GLY A 116 9.39 1.93 -12.61
CA GLY A 116 8.34 2.37 -13.50
C GLY A 116 7.86 3.77 -13.17
N ALA A 117 7.79 4.12 -11.89
CA ALA A 117 7.36 5.44 -11.47
C ALA A 117 8.41 6.49 -11.78
N ALA A 118 9.68 6.15 -11.61
CA ALA A 118 10.75 7.04 -11.94
C ALA A 118 10.78 7.34 -13.44
N GLY A 119 10.20 6.46 -14.18
CA GLY A 119 10.06 6.68 -15.59
C GLY A 119 11.39 6.75 -16.23
N PRO A 120 11.39 7.09 -17.40
CA PRO A 120 12.57 7.17 -18.10
C PRO A 120 13.09 8.46 -17.87
N MET A 121 13.15 8.86 -16.94
CA MET A 121 13.71 9.90 -16.73
C MET A 121 14.88 9.87 -17.10
N ALA A 122 15.03 9.14 -17.48
CA ALA A 122 16.00 9.06 -17.84
C ALA A 122 15.97 9.38 -18.92
N GLY A 123 15.78 9.57 -19.04
CA GLY A 123 15.79 9.69 -19.67
C GLY A 123 14.98 10.16 -19.94
N GLY A 124 14.57 10.41 -20.03
CA GLY A 124 13.91 10.70 -20.02
C GLY A 124 13.10 11.01 -20.10
N GLY A 125 12.55 11.23 -20.23
CA GLY A 125 11.79 11.41 -19.99
C GLY A 125 10.97 11.52 -19.99
N GLY A 126 10.48 11.66 -20.05
CA GLY A 126 9.71 11.67 -19.70
C GLY A 126 9.00 11.64 -19.49
N GLY A 127 8.52 11.71 -19.60
CA GLY A 127 7.87 11.63 -19.15
C GLY A 127 7.30 11.56 -18.85
N GLY A 128 6.98 11.63 -19.00
CA GLY A 128 6.47 11.52 -18.40
C GLY A 128 5.98 11.45 -18.04
N GLY A 129 5.92 11.52 -18.29
CA GLY A 129 5.66 11.40 -17.69
C GLY A 129 5.30 11.27 -17.41
N ASP A 130 5.26 11.26 -17.84
CA ASP A 130 5.26 10.95 -17.35
C ASP A 130 4.97 10.67 -16.98
N ALA A 131 4.95 10.48 -17.49
CA ALA A 131 4.89 10.00 -16.96
C ALA A 131 4.59 9.82 -16.59
N LEU A 132 4.39 9.72 -16.94
CA LEU A 132 4.50 9.53 -16.25
C LEU A 132 4.33 9.80 -16.13
N ALA A 133 4.07 9.76 -16.61
CA ALA A 133 4.19 9.85 -16.15
C ALA A 133 4.19 9.86 -16.04
#